data_592fc0dd12c684708024682b29f0264f
#
_entry.id   592fc0dd12c684708024682b29f0264f
#
_cell.length_a   1.000
_cell.length_b   1.000
_cell.length_c   1.000
_cell.angle_alpha   90.00
_cell.angle_beta   90.00
_cell.angle_gamma   90.00
#
_symmetry.space_group_name_H-M   'P 1'
#
loop_
_entity.id
_entity.type
_entity.pdbx_description
1 polymer ?
#
loop_
_entity_poly.entity_id
_entity_poly.type
_entity_poly.pdbx_seq_one_letter_code
_entity_poly.pdbx_strand_id
1 'polypeptide(L)'
;VKTTKEFDDSTVSKILELVENASSRKAHVENFITRFAKYYTPIVVCVAVVLAILPPIILGGGWFDWLQRACIFLVISCPCALVISVPLSFFGGIGASSRAGILVKGSNYLEAVAQMDTVVFDKTGTLTKGEFVVTQLSPADGVDEKELYELAACAESYSDHPIAFSIKNGYSEKYGAINTDRVTDSKEISGHGISVNVDGSSVLAGNERLLKQNSIKVSQKDIDENSAGTVIYIAKNGKYMGKLVISDVIKPEAKEAIALLKKAGVKKTVMLTGDRKNAGEAVAKELGLDEVY
;
A
#
# COMPACT_ATOMS: atom_id res chain seq x y z
N VAL A 1 -4.50 1.26 31.73
CA VAL A 1 -4.82 0.50 30.49
C VAL A 1 -5.53 -0.77 30.93
N LYS A 2 -6.73 -1.01 30.41
CA LYS A 2 -7.50 -2.23 30.68
C LYS A 2 -7.41 -3.11 29.44
N THR A 3 -6.89 -4.33 29.60
CA THR A 3 -6.86 -5.31 28.51
C THR A 3 -8.27 -5.82 28.25
N THR A 4 -8.68 -5.90 26.99
CA THR A 4 -10.03 -6.30 26.57
C THR A 4 -10.07 -7.68 25.91
N LYS A 5 -8.90 -8.27 25.62
CA LYS A 5 -8.75 -9.59 24.97
C LYS A 5 -7.51 -10.30 25.50
N GLU A 6 -7.52 -11.63 25.45
CA GLU A 6 -6.36 -12.46 25.71
C GLU A 6 -5.32 -12.30 24.57
N PHE A 7 -4.04 -12.65 24.83
CA PHE A 7 -2.95 -12.48 23.89
C PHE A 7 -3.23 -13.23 22.57
N ASP A 8 -3.77 -14.45 22.65
CA ASP A 8 -4.06 -15.30 21.47
C ASP A 8 -5.17 -14.74 20.57
N ASP A 9 -6.08 -13.94 21.14
CA ASP A 9 -7.12 -13.21 20.41
C ASP A 9 -6.70 -11.80 19.97
N SER A 10 -5.48 -11.40 20.29
CA SER A 10 -4.97 -10.08 19.93
C SER A 10 -4.71 -9.97 18.42
N THR A 11 -4.83 -8.75 17.89
CA THR A 11 -4.50 -8.46 16.48
C THR A 11 -3.06 -8.84 16.16
N VAL A 12 -2.14 -8.68 17.12
CA VAL A 12 -0.72 -9.02 16.97
C VAL A 12 -0.54 -10.53 16.83
N SER A 13 -1.22 -11.36 17.65
CA SER A 13 -1.16 -12.82 17.55
C SER A 13 -1.68 -13.31 16.21
N LYS A 14 -2.81 -12.76 15.73
CA LYS A 14 -3.36 -13.08 14.41
C LYS A 14 -2.44 -12.69 13.26
N ILE A 15 -1.73 -11.56 13.36
CA ILE A 15 -0.73 -11.15 12.37
C ILE A 15 0.47 -12.13 12.39
N LEU A 16 0.94 -12.53 13.56
CA LEU A 16 2.03 -13.50 13.69
C LEU A 16 1.64 -14.86 13.10
N GLU A 17 0.43 -15.35 13.40
CA GLU A 17 -0.11 -16.60 12.83
C GLU A 17 -0.22 -16.53 11.30
N LEU A 18 -0.69 -15.40 10.75
CA LEU A 18 -0.76 -15.19 9.30
C LEU A 18 0.63 -15.19 8.66
N VAL A 19 1.64 -14.60 9.30
CA VAL A 19 3.03 -14.59 8.81
C VAL A 19 3.64 -15.97 8.88
N GLU A 20 3.43 -16.73 9.95
CA GLU A 20 3.95 -18.09 10.14
C GLU A 20 3.31 -19.06 9.14
N ASN A 21 2.00 -19.01 8.96
CA ASN A 21 1.29 -19.83 7.98
C ASN A 21 1.62 -19.47 6.53
N ALA A 22 1.93 -18.20 6.25
CA ALA A 22 2.35 -17.76 4.91
C ALA A 22 3.71 -18.35 4.50
N SER A 23 4.63 -18.56 5.45
CA SER A 23 5.97 -19.08 5.16
C SER A 23 6.01 -20.58 4.81
N SER A 24 4.95 -21.34 5.10
CA SER A 24 4.89 -22.80 4.88
C SER A 24 4.38 -23.21 3.48
N ARG A 25 3.90 -22.29 2.64
CA ARG A 25 3.32 -22.61 1.32
C ARG A 25 4.37 -22.73 0.24
N LYS A 26 4.61 -23.95 -0.26
CA LYS A 26 5.48 -24.23 -1.41
C LYS A 26 4.86 -23.70 -2.71
N ALA A 27 5.71 -23.25 -3.64
CA ALA A 27 5.30 -22.85 -4.98
C ALA A 27 4.62 -24.00 -5.75
N HIS A 28 3.70 -23.65 -6.66
CA HIS A 28 3.02 -24.64 -7.51
C HIS A 28 4.00 -25.45 -8.34
N VAL A 29 5.06 -24.83 -8.83
CA VAL A 29 6.12 -25.49 -9.61
C VAL A 29 6.88 -26.51 -8.78
N GLU A 30 7.19 -26.24 -7.51
CA GLU A 30 7.83 -27.21 -6.60
C GLU A 30 6.92 -28.40 -6.34
N ASN A 31 5.62 -28.18 -6.19
CA ASN A 31 4.62 -29.25 -6.07
C ASN A 31 4.51 -30.06 -7.36
N PHE A 32 4.61 -29.43 -8.52
CA PHE A 32 4.63 -30.12 -9.82
C PHE A 32 5.84 -31.03 -9.95
N ILE A 33 7.05 -30.57 -9.60
CA ILE A 33 8.26 -31.40 -9.65
C ILE A 33 8.13 -32.61 -8.72
N THR A 34 7.64 -32.41 -7.49
CA THR A 34 7.42 -33.50 -6.54
C THR A 34 6.41 -34.52 -7.08
N ARG A 35 5.32 -34.07 -7.69
CA ARG A 35 4.31 -34.93 -8.30
C ARG A 35 4.85 -35.65 -9.53
N PHE A 36 5.59 -34.95 -10.37
CA PHE A 36 6.25 -35.55 -11.54
C PHE A 36 7.23 -36.65 -11.14
N ALA A 37 8.10 -36.38 -10.16
CA ALA A 37 9.08 -37.37 -9.67
C ALA A 37 8.40 -38.62 -9.10
N LYS A 38 7.26 -38.47 -8.43
CA LYS A 38 6.46 -39.59 -7.86
C LYS A 38 6.03 -40.62 -8.91
N TYR A 39 5.72 -40.19 -10.13
CA TYR A 39 5.30 -41.10 -11.21
C TYR A 39 6.47 -41.43 -12.15
N TYR A 40 7.30 -40.47 -12.48
CA TYR A 40 8.41 -40.63 -13.41
C TYR A 40 9.44 -41.65 -12.91
N THR A 41 9.86 -41.58 -11.65
CA THR A 41 10.89 -42.46 -11.09
C THR A 41 10.49 -43.93 -11.12
N PRO A 42 9.31 -44.36 -10.64
CA PRO A 42 8.90 -45.75 -10.77
C PRO A 42 8.80 -46.25 -12.21
N ILE A 43 8.32 -45.41 -13.13
CA ILE A 43 8.23 -45.78 -14.55
C ILE A 43 9.63 -46.07 -15.14
N VAL A 44 10.57 -45.16 -14.92
CA VAL A 44 11.94 -45.29 -15.42
C VAL A 44 12.62 -46.52 -14.83
N VAL A 45 12.45 -46.76 -13.53
CA VAL A 45 12.98 -47.96 -12.85
C VAL A 45 12.38 -49.23 -13.44
N CYS A 46 11.04 -49.28 -13.64
CA CYS A 46 10.38 -50.44 -14.25
C CYS A 46 10.93 -50.72 -15.68
N VAL A 47 11.08 -49.67 -16.48
CA VAL A 47 11.65 -49.81 -17.85
C VAL A 47 13.10 -50.31 -17.80
N ALA A 48 13.92 -49.81 -16.88
CA ALA A 48 15.30 -50.27 -16.68
C ALA A 48 15.36 -51.74 -16.28
N VAL A 49 14.48 -52.20 -15.37
CA VAL A 49 14.38 -53.61 -14.97
C VAL A 49 13.95 -54.49 -16.15
N VAL A 50 12.96 -54.04 -16.94
CA VAL A 50 12.54 -54.76 -18.16
C VAL A 50 13.71 -54.83 -19.15
N LEU A 51 14.47 -53.75 -19.35
CA LEU A 51 15.62 -53.70 -20.22
C LEU A 51 16.77 -54.62 -19.76
N ALA A 52 16.95 -54.78 -18.45
CA ALA A 52 17.95 -55.68 -17.89
C ALA A 52 17.58 -57.17 -18.05
N ILE A 53 16.29 -57.53 -17.98
CA ILE A 53 15.84 -58.92 -17.88
C ILE A 53 15.32 -59.47 -19.24
N LEU A 54 14.47 -58.74 -19.93
CA LEU A 54 13.74 -59.24 -21.07
C LEU A 54 14.63 -59.48 -22.33
N PRO A 55 15.52 -58.58 -22.72
CA PRO A 55 16.36 -58.76 -23.92
C PRO A 55 17.36 -59.92 -23.82
N PRO A 56 18.05 -60.17 -22.68
CA PRO A 56 18.95 -61.34 -22.60
C PRO A 56 18.19 -62.67 -22.71
N ILE A 57 16.90 -62.73 -22.25
CA ILE A 57 16.07 -63.93 -22.37
C ILE A 57 15.63 -64.16 -23.85
N ILE A 58 15.24 -63.10 -24.57
CA ILE A 58 14.63 -63.22 -25.89
C ILE A 58 15.69 -63.24 -27.00
N LEU A 59 16.70 -62.36 -26.91
CA LEU A 59 17.71 -62.13 -27.96
C LEU A 59 18.99 -62.93 -27.71
N GLY A 60 19.16 -63.51 -26.55
CA GLY A 60 20.44 -64.05 -26.10
C GLY A 60 21.47 -62.94 -25.87
N GLY A 61 22.64 -63.27 -25.32
CA GLY A 61 23.71 -62.34 -25.06
C GLY A 61 24.10 -62.31 -23.57
N GLY A 62 25.19 -61.59 -23.29
CA GLY A 62 25.70 -61.49 -21.93
C GLY A 62 24.78 -60.72 -21.00
N TRP A 63 24.36 -61.29 -19.92
CA TRP A 63 23.58 -60.59 -18.89
C TRP A 63 24.25 -59.29 -18.41
N PHE A 64 25.56 -59.28 -18.40
CA PHE A 64 26.35 -58.14 -17.95
C PHE A 64 26.21 -56.92 -18.89
N ASP A 65 26.17 -57.17 -20.20
CA ASP A 65 26.00 -56.08 -21.19
C ASP A 65 24.63 -55.42 -21.09
N TRP A 66 23.59 -56.22 -20.88
CA TRP A 66 22.23 -55.68 -20.75
C TRP A 66 22.01 -54.97 -19.40
N LEU A 67 22.64 -55.46 -18.33
CA LEU A 67 22.66 -54.77 -17.05
C LEU A 67 23.38 -53.43 -17.17
N GLN A 68 24.53 -53.40 -17.85
CA GLN A 68 25.24 -52.14 -18.08
C GLN A 68 24.38 -51.13 -18.88
N ARG A 69 23.70 -51.59 -19.93
CA ARG A 69 22.80 -50.74 -20.72
C ARG A 69 21.62 -50.21 -19.88
N ALA A 70 21.05 -51.03 -19.01
CA ALA A 70 19.99 -50.61 -18.09
C ALA A 70 20.50 -49.55 -17.08
N CYS A 71 21.72 -49.70 -16.56
CA CYS A 71 22.35 -48.69 -15.71
C CYS A 71 22.60 -47.37 -16.43
N ILE A 72 23.12 -47.44 -17.68
CA ILE A 72 23.31 -46.26 -18.52
C ILE A 72 21.99 -45.58 -18.81
N PHE A 73 20.92 -46.34 -19.10
CA PHE A 73 19.57 -45.81 -19.29
C PHE A 73 19.08 -45.07 -18.06
N LEU A 74 19.27 -45.61 -16.86
CA LEU A 74 18.88 -44.94 -15.60
C LEU A 74 19.60 -43.59 -15.41
N VAL A 75 20.91 -43.53 -15.71
CA VAL A 75 21.70 -42.32 -15.61
C VAL A 75 21.23 -41.24 -16.60
N ILE A 76 21.02 -41.63 -17.85
CA ILE A 76 20.58 -40.70 -18.91
C ILE A 76 19.14 -40.21 -18.67
N SER A 77 18.30 -41.06 -18.11
CA SER A 77 16.92 -40.75 -17.81
C SER A 77 16.74 -39.87 -16.57
N CYS A 78 17.83 -39.46 -15.89
CA CYS A 78 17.71 -38.55 -14.74
C CYS A 78 17.28 -37.14 -15.18
N PRO A 79 16.17 -36.58 -14.67
CA PRO A 79 15.74 -35.21 -14.96
C PRO A 79 16.53 -34.18 -14.15
N CYS A 80 17.85 -34.40 -13.97
CA CYS A 80 18.72 -33.61 -13.08
C CYS A 80 18.67 -32.11 -13.43
N ALA A 81 18.63 -31.75 -14.71
CA ALA A 81 18.52 -30.37 -15.15
C ALA A 81 17.24 -29.70 -14.63
N LEU A 82 16.09 -30.39 -14.67
CA LEU A 82 14.81 -29.87 -14.18
C LEU A 82 14.83 -29.71 -12.66
N VAL A 83 15.35 -30.72 -11.95
CA VAL A 83 15.35 -30.75 -10.48
C VAL A 83 16.28 -29.69 -9.87
N ILE A 84 17.38 -29.35 -10.53
CA ILE A 84 18.34 -28.36 -10.06
C ILE A 84 18.02 -26.96 -10.57
N SER A 85 17.61 -26.81 -11.84
CA SER A 85 17.43 -25.48 -12.47
C SER A 85 16.28 -24.71 -11.88
N VAL A 86 15.18 -25.36 -11.50
CA VAL A 86 13.99 -24.68 -10.96
C VAL A 86 14.28 -24.04 -9.59
N PRO A 87 14.78 -24.75 -8.55
CA PRO A 87 15.17 -24.11 -7.30
C PRO A 87 16.22 -23.02 -7.49
N LEU A 88 17.21 -23.26 -8.35
CA LEU A 88 18.27 -22.28 -8.63
C LEU A 88 17.71 -20.99 -9.23
N SER A 89 16.72 -21.09 -10.13
CA SER A 89 16.03 -19.93 -10.70
C SER A 89 15.28 -19.13 -9.65
N PHE A 90 14.57 -19.80 -8.73
CA PHE A 90 13.90 -19.12 -7.62
C PHE A 90 14.90 -18.44 -6.67
N PHE A 91 16.00 -19.11 -6.30
CA PHE A 91 17.05 -18.50 -5.49
C PHE A 91 17.67 -17.29 -6.19
N GLY A 92 17.92 -17.40 -7.49
CA GLY A 92 18.39 -16.28 -8.31
C GLY A 92 17.42 -15.11 -8.30
N GLY A 93 16.12 -15.38 -8.49
CA GLY A 93 15.05 -14.39 -8.45
C GLY A 93 14.89 -13.71 -7.07
N ILE A 94 14.91 -14.48 -5.98
CA ILE A 94 14.88 -13.97 -4.61
C ILE A 94 16.12 -13.11 -4.34
N GLY A 95 17.31 -13.57 -4.75
CA GLY A 95 18.55 -12.81 -4.60
C GLY A 95 18.54 -11.50 -5.38
N ALA A 96 18.03 -11.49 -6.61
CA ALA A 96 17.88 -10.28 -7.42
C ALA A 96 16.89 -9.30 -6.77
N SER A 97 15.75 -9.77 -6.28
CA SER A 97 14.76 -8.97 -5.56
C SER A 97 15.35 -8.34 -4.30
N SER A 98 16.11 -9.12 -3.53
CA SER A 98 16.78 -8.63 -2.31
C SER A 98 17.80 -7.52 -2.62
N ARG A 99 18.55 -7.62 -3.72
CA ARG A 99 19.47 -6.54 -4.18
C ARG A 99 18.71 -5.25 -4.56
N ALA A 100 17.47 -5.38 -5.01
CA ALA A 100 16.59 -4.25 -5.30
C ALA A 100 15.85 -3.72 -4.04
N GLY A 101 16.17 -4.21 -2.83
CA GLY A 101 15.52 -3.82 -1.59
C GLY A 101 14.17 -4.48 -1.36
N ILE A 102 13.82 -5.50 -2.14
CA ILE A 102 12.53 -6.20 -2.07
C ILE A 102 12.71 -7.52 -1.31
N LEU A 103 12.06 -7.66 -0.15
CA LEU A 103 12.04 -8.88 0.62
C LEU A 103 10.96 -9.84 0.11
N VAL A 104 11.39 -10.92 -0.56
CA VAL A 104 10.50 -12.00 -1.00
C VAL A 104 10.56 -13.14 0.01
N LYS A 105 9.42 -13.49 0.61
CA LYS A 105 9.32 -14.48 1.70
C LYS A 105 9.28 -15.94 1.24
N GLY A 106 9.38 -16.22 -0.06
CA GLY A 106 9.40 -17.58 -0.61
C GLY A 106 9.13 -17.63 -2.10
N SER A 107 9.41 -18.77 -2.74
CA SER A 107 9.25 -19.01 -4.18
C SER A 107 7.80 -18.88 -4.66
N ASN A 108 6.83 -19.26 -3.82
CA ASN A 108 5.40 -19.12 -4.12
C ASN A 108 4.96 -17.67 -4.32
N TYR A 109 5.61 -16.71 -3.65
CA TYR A 109 5.29 -15.28 -3.83
C TYR A 109 5.84 -14.74 -5.15
N LEU A 110 7.02 -15.20 -5.59
CA LEU A 110 7.53 -14.87 -6.93
C LEU A 110 6.62 -15.39 -8.02
N GLU A 111 6.15 -16.63 -7.87
CA GLU A 111 5.21 -17.24 -8.81
C GLU A 111 3.86 -16.49 -8.83
N ALA A 112 3.34 -16.13 -7.66
CA ALA A 112 2.08 -15.38 -7.54
C ALA A 112 2.18 -13.99 -8.19
N VAL A 113 3.29 -13.27 -7.97
CA VAL A 113 3.53 -11.97 -8.61
C VAL A 113 3.62 -12.10 -10.13
N ALA A 114 4.26 -13.17 -10.63
CA ALA A 114 4.36 -13.41 -12.08
C ALA A 114 3.01 -13.71 -12.75
N GLN A 115 2.02 -14.23 -11.98
CA GLN A 115 0.68 -14.57 -12.47
C GLN A 115 -0.38 -13.52 -12.09
N MET A 116 0.03 -12.44 -11.46
CA MET A 116 -0.85 -11.39 -10.97
C MET A 116 -1.54 -10.67 -12.12
N ASP A 117 -2.87 -10.63 -12.10
CA ASP A 117 -3.68 -9.90 -13.07
C ASP A 117 -4.37 -8.66 -12.46
N THR A 118 -4.46 -8.59 -11.15
CA THR A 118 -5.11 -7.50 -10.41
C THR A 118 -4.21 -7.02 -9.29
N VAL A 119 -4.04 -5.70 -9.17
CA VAL A 119 -3.30 -5.06 -8.07
C VAL A 119 -4.22 -4.13 -7.31
N VAL A 120 -4.24 -4.30 -5.99
CA VAL A 120 -5.02 -3.46 -5.07
C VAL A 120 -4.06 -2.64 -4.23
N PHE A 121 -4.20 -1.32 -4.29
CA PHE A 121 -3.37 -0.37 -3.56
C PHE A 121 -4.15 0.23 -2.40
N ASP A 122 -3.51 0.38 -1.26
CA ASP A 122 -3.92 1.37 -0.27
C ASP A 122 -3.50 2.77 -0.75
N LYS A 123 -4.31 3.79 -0.46
CA LYS A 123 -3.99 5.16 -0.85
C LYS A 123 -2.86 5.73 0.01
N THR A 124 -3.09 5.82 1.33
CA THR A 124 -2.26 6.62 2.24
C THR A 124 -0.94 5.92 2.56
N GLY A 125 0.20 6.61 2.34
CA GLY A 125 1.53 6.05 2.55
C GLY A 125 2.00 5.06 1.48
N THR A 126 1.12 4.59 0.57
CA THR A 126 1.44 3.70 -0.55
C THR A 126 1.50 4.45 -1.87
N LEU A 127 0.39 4.96 -2.36
CA LEU A 127 0.32 5.81 -3.56
C LEU A 127 0.65 7.27 -3.24
N THR A 128 0.46 7.67 -1.99
CA THR A 128 0.80 8.97 -1.46
C THR A 128 1.93 8.86 -0.44
N LYS A 129 2.54 9.99 -0.08
CA LYS A 129 3.65 10.04 0.87
C LYS A 129 3.20 9.83 2.32
N GLY A 130 1.90 10.00 2.62
CA GLY A 130 1.39 10.12 3.98
C GLY A 130 1.71 11.48 4.60
N GLU A 131 2.11 12.44 3.77
CA GLU A 131 2.41 13.81 4.15
C GLU A 131 1.26 14.70 3.71
N PHE A 132 0.60 15.31 4.67
CA PHE A 132 -0.44 16.28 4.39
C PHE A 132 0.17 17.64 4.06
N VAL A 133 -0.33 18.30 3.02
CA VAL A 133 0.05 19.67 2.68
C VAL A 133 -1.17 20.52 2.39
N VAL A 134 -1.09 21.81 2.63
CA VAL A 134 -2.11 22.77 2.23
C VAL A 134 -1.99 22.96 0.71
N THR A 135 -2.94 22.40 -0.03
CA THR A 135 -2.95 22.42 -1.50
C THR A 135 -3.70 23.62 -2.07
N GLN A 136 -4.62 24.18 -1.29
CA GLN A 136 -5.40 25.33 -1.72
C GLN A 136 -5.75 26.24 -0.54
N LEU A 137 -5.58 27.53 -0.73
CA LEU A 137 -6.06 28.60 0.13
C LEU A 137 -7.14 29.37 -0.63
N SER A 138 -8.34 29.52 -0.05
CA SER A 138 -9.45 30.22 -0.66
C SER A 138 -9.99 31.25 0.35
N PRO A 139 -9.44 32.46 0.39
CA PRO A 139 -9.94 33.51 1.24
C PRO A 139 -11.34 33.96 0.82
N ALA A 140 -12.15 34.37 1.81
CA ALA A 140 -13.45 35.01 1.54
C ALA A 140 -13.25 36.42 0.94
N ASP A 141 -14.31 36.98 0.35
CA ASP A 141 -14.26 38.28 -0.27
C ASP A 141 -13.74 39.37 0.72
N GLY A 142 -12.65 40.02 0.32
CA GLY A 142 -12.01 41.09 1.09
C GLY A 142 -11.09 40.60 2.23
N VAL A 143 -10.74 39.33 2.27
CA VAL A 143 -9.79 38.74 3.20
C VAL A 143 -8.46 38.50 2.51
N ASP A 144 -7.35 38.88 3.14
CA ASP A 144 -6.03 38.60 2.63
C ASP A 144 -5.65 37.11 2.84
N GLU A 145 -4.97 36.52 1.84
CA GLU A 145 -4.54 35.11 1.90
C GLU A 145 -3.60 34.85 3.08
N LYS A 146 -2.69 35.78 3.36
CA LYS A 146 -1.77 35.67 4.50
C LYS A 146 -2.51 35.70 5.81
N GLU A 147 -3.53 36.59 5.98
CA GLU A 147 -4.34 36.65 7.18
C GLU A 147 -5.12 35.33 7.40
N LEU A 148 -5.72 34.79 6.34
CA LEU A 148 -6.42 33.52 6.41
C LEU A 148 -5.50 32.40 6.89
N TYR A 149 -4.30 32.31 6.29
CA TYR A 149 -3.34 31.25 6.62
C TYR A 149 -2.77 31.42 8.04
N GLU A 150 -2.51 32.66 8.45
CA GLU A 150 -2.03 32.98 9.80
C GLU A 150 -3.07 32.56 10.86
N LEU A 151 -4.34 32.89 10.64
CA LEU A 151 -5.43 32.50 11.56
C LEU A 151 -5.54 30.97 11.66
N ALA A 152 -5.43 30.26 10.54
CA ALA A 152 -5.44 28.80 10.52
C ALA A 152 -4.24 28.21 11.30
N ALA A 153 -3.04 28.75 11.07
CA ALA A 153 -1.83 28.30 11.73
C ALA A 153 -1.82 28.61 13.24
N CYS A 154 -2.37 29.77 13.64
CA CYS A 154 -2.59 30.10 15.04
C CYS A 154 -3.62 29.19 15.70
N ALA A 155 -4.74 28.90 15.03
CA ALA A 155 -5.77 28.01 15.54
C ALA A 155 -5.23 26.61 15.83
N GLU A 156 -4.39 26.08 14.95
CA GLU A 156 -3.81 24.75 15.05
C GLU A 156 -2.48 24.69 15.82
N SER A 157 -2.05 25.82 16.43
CA SER A 157 -0.73 25.92 17.09
C SER A 157 -0.52 24.91 18.22
N TYR A 158 -1.55 24.57 18.97
CA TYR A 158 -1.53 23.63 20.09
C TYR A 158 -2.07 22.23 19.76
N SER A 159 -2.41 21.98 18.50
CA SER A 159 -2.89 20.67 18.07
C SER A 159 -1.71 19.77 17.64
N ASP A 160 -1.77 18.50 18.06
CA ASP A 160 -0.83 17.44 17.67
C ASP A 160 -1.31 16.63 16.44
N HIS A 161 -2.40 17.05 15.82
CA HIS A 161 -2.94 16.36 14.67
C HIS A 161 -2.03 16.52 13.43
N PRO A 162 -1.83 15.49 12.57
CA PRO A 162 -1.00 15.59 11.36
C PRO A 162 -1.37 16.76 10.44
N ILE A 163 -2.66 17.08 10.35
CA ILE A 163 -3.18 18.22 9.61
C ILE A 163 -2.69 19.56 10.21
N ALA A 164 -2.65 19.67 11.53
CA ALA A 164 -2.15 20.86 12.21
C ALA A 164 -0.66 21.11 11.92
N PHE A 165 0.14 20.04 11.91
CA PHE A 165 1.56 20.12 11.48
C PHE A 165 1.70 20.65 10.07
N SER A 166 0.87 20.17 9.15
CA SER A 166 0.85 20.59 7.76
C SER A 166 0.57 22.10 7.61
N ILE A 167 -0.43 22.61 8.34
CA ILE A 167 -0.79 24.02 8.31
C ILE A 167 0.35 24.88 8.89
N LYS A 168 0.87 24.48 10.06
CA LYS A 168 1.97 25.20 10.73
C LYS A 168 3.24 25.25 9.88
N ASN A 169 3.65 24.12 9.33
CA ASN A 169 4.85 24.03 8.50
C ASN A 169 4.69 24.84 7.22
N GLY A 170 3.58 24.67 6.49
CA GLY A 170 3.36 25.38 5.26
C GLY A 170 3.25 26.90 5.45
N TYR A 171 2.68 27.37 6.56
CA TYR A 171 2.72 28.78 6.90
C TYR A 171 4.15 29.23 7.20
N SER A 172 4.89 28.48 8.01
CA SER A 172 6.25 28.84 8.43
C SER A 172 7.23 28.89 7.26
N GLU A 173 7.10 28.00 6.27
CA GLU A 173 7.89 28.01 5.06
C GLU A 173 7.62 29.23 4.19
N LYS A 174 6.37 29.69 4.12
CA LYS A 174 5.97 30.78 3.24
C LYS A 174 6.13 32.18 3.87
N TYR A 175 5.87 32.29 5.17
CA TYR A 175 5.75 33.58 5.85
C TYR A 175 6.61 33.71 7.13
N GLY A 176 7.31 32.65 7.54
CA GLY A 176 8.14 32.64 8.75
C GLY A 176 7.41 32.10 9.98
N ALA A 177 8.10 32.07 11.10
CA ALA A 177 7.60 31.45 12.35
C ALA A 177 6.30 32.07 12.85
N ILE A 178 5.40 31.21 13.33
CA ILE A 178 4.12 31.62 13.95
C ILE A 178 4.41 32.16 15.35
N ASN A 179 3.85 33.33 15.67
CA ASN A 179 3.88 33.84 17.04
C ASN A 179 2.72 33.22 17.86
N THR A 180 3.06 32.20 18.63
CA THR A 180 2.09 31.44 19.45
C THR A 180 1.67 32.17 20.71
N ASP A 181 2.40 33.21 21.16
CA ASP A 181 2.08 34.01 22.37
C ASP A 181 0.76 34.79 22.22
N ARG A 182 0.31 34.98 20.97
CA ARG A 182 -0.96 35.63 20.61
C ARG A 182 -2.19 34.73 20.82
N VAL A 183 -1.98 33.42 21.05
CA VAL A 183 -3.04 32.42 21.10
C VAL A 183 -3.34 32.04 22.54
N THR A 184 -4.58 32.21 22.92
CA THR A 184 -5.09 31.83 24.24
C THR A 184 -6.37 31.02 24.12
N ASP A 185 -6.83 30.42 25.23
CA ASP A 185 -8.12 29.72 25.31
C ASP A 185 -8.36 28.66 24.22
N SER A 186 -7.32 27.87 23.91
CA SER A 186 -7.45 26.79 22.94
C SER A 186 -8.34 25.66 23.44
N LYS A 187 -9.40 25.35 22.69
CA LYS A 187 -10.37 24.29 23.01
C LYS A 187 -10.67 23.46 21.81
N GLU A 188 -10.29 22.18 21.86
CA GLU A 188 -10.65 21.21 20.84
C GLU A 188 -12.12 20.78 20.98
N ILE A 189 -12.84 20.76 19.86
CA ILE A 189 -14.23 20.31 19.74
C ILE A 189 -14.22 19.01 18.94
N SER A 190 -14.30 17.90 19.68
CA SER A 190 -14.14 16.56 19.12
C SER A 190 -15.02 16.32 17.88
N GLY A 191 -14.39 15.89 16.78
CA GLY A 191 -15.03 15.62 15.51
C GLY A 191 -15.51 16.86 14.72
N HIS A 192 -15.22 18.09 15.20
CA HIS A 192 -15.67 19.33 14.58
C HIS A 192 -14.52 20.28 14.23
N GLY A 193 -13.52 20.41 15.10
CA GLY A 193 -12.40 21.32 14.92
C GLY A 193 -11.95 21.95 16.22
N ILE A 194 -11.44 23.19 16.18
CA ILE A 194 -10.84 23.89 17.30
C ILE A 194 -11.37 25.32 17.41
N SER A 195 -11.48 25.81 18.63
CA SER A 195 -11.80 27.20 18.96
C SER A 195 -10.65 27.79 19.76
N VAL A 196 -10.15 28.95 19.35
CA VAL A 196 -9.05 29.65 20.01
C VAL A 196 -9.35 31.14 20.10
N ASN A 197 -8.62 31.84 20.94
CA ASN A 197 -8.61 33.30 20.99
C ASN A 197 -7.24 33.78 20.43
N VAL A 198 -7.26 34.58 19.39
CA VAL A 198 -6.07 35.19 18.78
C VAL A 198 -6.17 36.71 18.90
N ASP A 199 -5.29 37.33 19.68
CA ASP A 199 -5.29 38.79 19.96
C ASP A 199 -6.66 39.29 20.42
N GLY A 200 -7.33 38.58 21.32
CA GLY A 200 -8.67 38.94 21.81
C GLY A 200 -9.81 38.66 20.82
N SER A 201 -9.54 38.10 19.66
CA SER A 201 -10.56 37.68 18.69
C SER A 201 -10.82 36.19 18.75
N SER A 202 -12.09 35.78 18.79
CA SER A 202 -12.49 34.38 18.73
C SER A 202 -12.29 33.84 17.31
N VAL A 203 -11.49 32.79 17.17
CA VAL A 203 -11.19 32.12 15.89
C VAL A 203 -11.65 30.68 15.98
N LEU A 204 -12.38 30.24 14.96
CA LEU A 204 -12.82 28.86 14.76
C LEU A 204 -12.13 28.28 13.54
N ALA A 205 -11.56 27.09 13.68
CA ALA A 205 -11.01 26.31 12.58
C ALA A 205 -11.60 24.90 12.61
N GLY A 206 -12.22 24.45 11.54
CA GLY A 206 -12.80 23.11 11.51
C GLY A 206 -13.70 22.83 10.32
N ASN A 207 -14.53 21.79 10.44
CA ASN A 207 -15.42 21.37 9.38
C ASN A 207 -16.68 22.29 9.28
N GLU A 208 -17.45 22.09 8.24
CA GLU A 208 -18.69 22.87 8.00
C GLU A 208 -19.69 22.79 9.18
N ARG A 209 -19.72 21.64 9.89
CA ARG A 209 -20.62 21.44 11.03
C ARG A 209 -20.30 22.41 12.18
N LEU A 210 -19.00 22.65 12.42
CA LEU A 210 -18.58 23.62 13.44
C LEU A 210 -19.09 25.02 13.13
N LEU A 211 -18.99 25.47 11.89
CA LEU A 211 -19.48 26.80 11.49
C LEU A 211 -20.99 26.89 11.59
N LYS A 212 -21.71 25.86 11.14
CA LYS A 212 -23.18 25.79 11.25
C LYS A 212 -23.66 25.86 12.70
N GLN A 213 -23.01 25.16 13.63
CA GLN A 213 -23.33 25.20 15.06
C GLN A 213 -23.15 26.59 15.66
N ASN A 214 -22.21 27.36 15.15
CA ASN A 214 -21.96 28.73 15.58
C ASN A 214 -22.71 29.77 14.73
N SER A 215 -23.71 29.35 13.95
CA SER A 215 -24.55 30.21 13.11
C SER A 215 -23.79 31.03 12.05
N ILE A 216 -22.60 30.57 11.66
CA ILE A 216 -21.77 31.22 10.65
C ILE A 216 -22.15 30.73 9.27
N LYS A 217 -22.58 31.65 8.43
CA LYS A 217 -22.97 31.35 7.04
C LYS A 217 -21.74 31.22 6.15
N VAL A 218 -21.56 30.07 5.55
CA VAL A 218 -20.58 29.84 4.49
C VAL A 218 -21.30 30.00 3.15
N SER A 219 -20.70 30.71 2.19
CA SER A 219 -21.27 30.85 0.84
C SER A 219 -21.40 29.46 0.18
N GLN A 220 -22.50 29.24 -0.55
CA GLN A 220 -22.71 27.98 -1.28
C GLN A 220 -21.58 27.69 -2.29
N LYS A 221 -20.92 28.73 -2.78
CA LYS A 221 -19.73 28.59 -3.65
C LYS A 221 -18.50 28.06 -2.94
N ASP A 222 -18.42 28.25 -1.61
CA ASP A 222 -17.28 27.82 -0.79
C ASP A 222 -17.51 26.45 -0.15
N ILE A 223 -18.76 25.95 -0.17
CA ILE A 223 -19.08 24.57 0.21
C ILE A 223 -18.64 23.68 -0.95
N ASP A 224 -17.43 23.14 -0.82
CA ASP A 224 -16.82 22.29 -1.85
C ASP A 224 -17.07 20.81 -1.50
N GLU A 225 -18.13 20.25 -2.08
CA GLU A 225 -18.44 18.83 -1.94
C GLU A 225 -17.48 17.93 -2.73
N ASN A 226 -16.71 18.51 -3.68
CA ASN A 226 -15.85 17.79 -4.63
C ASN A 226 -14.35 17.94 -4.37
N SER A 227 -13.94 18.58 -3.27
CA SER A 227 -12.51 18.72 -2.98
C SER A 227 -11.84 17.37 -2.74
N ALA A 228 -10.68 17.16 -3.36
CA ALA A 228 -9.86 15.95 -3.23
C ALA A 228 -9.14 15.84 -1.87
N GLY A 229 -9.48 16.69 -0.89
CA GLY A 229 -8.81 16.76 0.41
C GLY A 229 -9.75 17.07 1.57
N THR A 230 -9.15 17.21 2.74
CA THR A 230 -9.84 17.68 3.95
C THR A 230 -9.98 19.21 3.88
N VAL A 231 -11.23 19.69 3.94
CA VAL A 231 -11.51 21.13 3.96
C VAL A 231 -11.62 21.63 5.39
N ILE A 232 -10.85 22.65 5.71
CA ILE A 232 -10.93 23.38 6.98
C ILE A 232 -11.43 24.78 6.70
N TYR A 233 -12.53 25.14 7.35
CA TYR A 233 -13.13 26.44 7.30
C TYR A 233 -12.66 27.28 8.47
N ILE A 234 -12.35 28.56 8.22
CA ILE A 234 -11.87 29.50 9.22
C ILE A 234 -12.90 30.60 9.40
N ALA A 235 -13.17 30.92 10.64
CA ALA A 235 -14.01 32.08 10.99
C ALA A 235 -13.38 32.89 12.12
N LYS A 236 -13.56 34.23 12.10
CA LYS A 236 -13.07 35.18 13.10
C LYS A 236 -14.22 36.05 13.57
N ASN A 237 -14.46 36.09 14.87
CA ASN A 237 -15.54 36.86 15.48
C ASN A 237 -16.93 36.64 14.82
N GLY A 238 -17.24 35.38 14.51
CA GLY A 238 -18.51 35.00 13.88
C GLY A 238 -18.61 35.30 12.37
N LYS A 239 -17.55 35.83 11.74
CA LYS A 239 -17.48 36.08 10.29
C LYS A 239 -16.64 35.02 9.61
N TYR A 240 -17.14 34.49 8.50
CA TYR A 240 -16.38 33.54 7.65
C TYR A 240 -15.19 34.25 6.99
N MET A 241 -14.00 33.66 7.13
CA MET A 241 -12.75 34.22 6.62
C MET A 241 -12.25 33.48 5.37
N GLY A 242 -12.62 32.22 5.17
CA GLY A 242 -12.16 31.42 4.05
C GLY A 242 -12.02 29.94 4.41
N LYS A 243 -11.48 29.19 3.45
CA LYS A 243 -11.19 27.74 3.63
C LYS A 243 -9.78 27.40 3.19
N LEU A 244 -9.27 26.32 3.80
CA LEU A 244 -8.05 25.64 3.38
C LEU A 244 -8.43 24.23 2.92
N VAL A 245 -7.77 23.74 1.87
CA VAL A 245 -7.85 22.34 1.45
C VAL A 245 -6.51 21.69 1.72
N ILE A 246 -6.55 20.58 2.42
CA ILE A 246 -5.36 19.82 2.81
C ILE A 246 -5.48 18.45 2.19
N SER A 247 -4.48 18.06 1.43
CA SER A 247 -4.44 16.77 0.74
C SER A 247 -3.14 16.05 1.02
N ASP A 248 -3.17 14.74 0.94
CA ASP A 248 -1.98 13.91 0.97
C ASP A 248 -1.28 13.97 -0.39
N VAL A 249 0.04 14.09 -0.37
CA VAL A 249 0.85 14.25 -1.59
C VAL A 249 1.01 12.92 -2.30
N ILE A 250 0.59 12.87 -3.57
CA ILE A 250 0.86 11.72 -4.44
C ILE A 250 2.37 11.58 -4.65
N LYS A 251 2.89 10.35 -4.55
CA LYS A 251 4.29 10.07 -4.84
C LYS A 251 4.58 10.32 -6.31
N PRO A 252 5.68 11.03 -6.65
CA PRO A 252 6.02 11.34 -8.05
C PRO A 252 6.08 10.10 -8.94
N GLU A 253 6.58 8.99 -8.39
CA GLU A 253 6.74 7.71 -9.09
C GLU A 253 5.45 6.88 -9.20
N ALA A 254 4.38 7.22 -8.47
CA ALA A 254 3.16 6.40 -8.41
C ALA A 254 2.49 6.21 -9.78
N LYS A 255 2.39 7.29 -10.56
CA LYS A 255 1.79 7.24 -11.90
C LYS A 255 2.58 6.37 -12.86
N GLU A 256 3.90 6.50 -12.86
CA GLU A 256 4.80 5.69 -13.68
C GLU A 256 4.75 4.22 -13.26
N ALA A 257 4.75 3.93 -11.95
CA ALA A 257 4.65 2.58 -11.43
C ALA A 257 3.36 1.88 -11.90
N ILE A 258 2.21 2.57 -11.87
CA ILE A 258 0.93 2.03 -12.35
C ILE A 258 1.00 1.75 -13.87
N ALA A 259 1.58 2.66 -14.65
CA ALA A 259 1.76 2.47 -16.09
C ALA A 259 2.66 1.27 -16.40
N LEU A 260 3.76 1.09 -15.65
CA LEU A 260 4.66 -0.05 -15.79
C LEU A 260 3.98 -1.38 -15.43
N LEU A 261 3.15 -1.41 -14.37
CA LEU A 261 2.37 -2.60 -14.01
C LEU A 261 1.40 -3.00 -15.13
N LYS A 262 0.67 -2.04 -15.70
CA LYS A 262 -0.21 -2.30 -16.84
C LYS A 262 0.58 -2.81 -18.06
N LYS A 263 1.74 -2.25 -18.35
CA LYS A 263 2.64 -2.72 -19.41
C LYS A 263 3.19 -4.12 -19.12
N ALA A 264 3.40 -4.48 -17.87
CA ALA A 264 3.83 -5.82 -17.46
C ALA A 264 2.73 -6.89 -17.52
N GLY A 265 1.48 -6.52 -17.84
CA GLY A 265 0.37 -7.46 -18.03
C GLY A 265 -0.70 -7.42 -16.94
N VAL A 266 -0.60 -6.52 -15.96
CA VAL A 266 -1.67 -6.30 -14.98
C VAL A 266 -2.90 -5.75 -15.69
N LYS A 267 -4.02 -6.46 -15.56
CA LYS A 267 -5.28 -6.15 -16.25
C LYS A 267 -6.11 -5.12 -15.50
N LYS A 268 -5.99 -5.10 -14.17
CA LYS A 268 -6.84 -4.28 -13.30
C LYS A 268 -6.04 -3.68 -12.15
N THR A 269 -6.18 -2.38 -11.96
CA THR A 269 -5.58 -1.63 -10.85
C THR A 269 -6.69 -0.99 -10.01
N VAL A 270 -6.67 -1.26 -8.71
CA VAL A 270 -7.73 -0.87 -7.77
C VAL A 270 -7.11 -0.09 -6.63
N MET A 271 -7.77 0.95 -6.16
CA MET A 271 -7.38 1.68 -4.95
C MET A 271 -8.44 1.49 -3.85
N LEU A 272 -7.97 1.22 -2.64
CA LEU A 272 -8.77 1.25 -1.43
C LEU A 272 -8.46 2.52 -0.65
N THR A 273 -9.51 3.22 -0.19
CA THR A 273 -9.35 4.43 0.62
C THR A 273 -10.49 4.58 1.62
N GLY A 274 -10.17 5.10 2.82
CA GLY A 274 -11.17 5.53 3.79
C GLY A 274 -11.68 6.95 3.57
N ASP A 275 -11.20 7.64 2.54
CA ASP A 275 -11.61 9.00 2.21
C ASP A 275 -13.00 9.07 1.59
N ARG A 276 -13.49 10.29 1.41
CA ARG A 276 -14.73 10.52 0.66
C ARG A 276 -14.57 10.04 -0.79
N LYS A 277 -15.63 9.47 -1.35
CA LYS A 277 -15.64 8.90 -2.70
C LYS A 277 -15.05 9.84 -3.76
N ASN A 278 -15.46 11.10 -3.75
CA ASN A 278 -15.00 12.11 -4.72
C ASN A 278 -13.48 12.35 -4.63
N ALA A 279 -12.91 12.34 -3.41
CA ALA A 279 -11.48 12.50 -3.21
C ALA A 279 -10.70 11.29 -3.74
N GLY A 280 -11.20 10.08 -3.49
CA GLY A 280 -10.63 8.85 -4.04
C GLY A 280 -10.68 8.82 -5.57
N GLU A 281 -11.82 9.15 -6.17
CA GLU A 281 -12.00 9.19 -7.63
C GLU A 281 -11.05 10.20 -8.31
N ALA A 282 -10.83 11.38 -7.70
CA ALA A 282 -9.91 12.39 -8.23
C ALA A 282 -8.47 11.84 -8.29
N VAL A 283 -7.99 11.23 -7.20
CA VAL A 283 -6.65 10.60 -7.14
C VAL A 283 -6.53 9.45 -8.14
N ALA A 284 -7.55 8.59 -8.22
CA ALA A 284 -7.55 7.47 -9.17
C ALA A 284 -7.49 7.91 -10.63
N LYS A 285 -8.23 8.96 -10.97
CA LYS A 285 -8.21 9.56 -12.31
C LYS A 285 -6.84 10.14 -12.64
N GLU A 286 -6.21 10.83 -11.70
CA GLU A 286 -4.87 11.41 -11.87
C GLU A 286 -3.80 10.32 -12.09
N LEU A 287 -3.89 9.23 -11.34
CA LEU A 287 -2.96 8.10 -11.41
C LEU A 287 -3.27 7.11 -12.54
N GLY A 288 -4.47 7.20 -13.14
CA GLY A 288 -4.90 6.28 -14.18
C GLY A 288 -5.26 4.88 -13.66
N LEU A 289 -5.82 4.80 -12.45
CA LEU A 289 -6.36 3.56 -11.86
C LEU A 289 -7.72 3.22 -12.47
N ASP A 290 -8.09 1.94 -12.42
CA ASP A 290 -9.32 1.45 -13.06
C ASP A 290 -10.52 1.52 -12.12
N GLU A 291 -10.33 1.29 -10.81
CA GLU A 291 -11.41 1.30 -9.81
C GLU A 291 -10.96 1.86 -8.46
N VAL A 292 -11.92 2.35 -7.68
CA VAL A 292 -11.74 2.88 -6.31
C VAL A 292 -12.86 2.37 -5.40
N TYR A 293 -12.49 1.98 -4.19
CA TYR A 293 -13.41 1.54 -3.14
C TYR A 293 -13.07 2.20 -1.80
#